data_d8b274d03056e3195acc3de5e6574b50
#
_entry.id   d8b274d03056e3195acc3de5e6574b50
#
_cell.length_a   1.000
_cell.length_b   1.000
_cell.length_c   1.000
_cell.angle_alpha   90.00
_cell.angle_beta   90.00
_cell.angle_gamma   90.00
#
_symmetry.space_group_name_H-M   'P 1'
#
loop_
_entity.id
_entity.type
_entity.pdbx_description
1 polymer ?
#
loop_
_entity_poly.entity_id
_entity_poly.type
_entity_poly.pdbx_seq_one_letter_code
_entity_poly.pdbx_strand_id
1 'polypeptide(L)'
;MHLAVSEKRIDVLKVLLEHDSSLGYLISPPLLCVAAIVGDVGVARELLKHCPDAPYCDPKGSTCLHIAVLCGHMEYVKFILGSQQLGQLVNMQNSRGETALHLAAKFKKVEMLSALRHRQDMDITVLNSAGKSANWELLHATNPAKPLISVCILCPHLTVINWRKKYAGEKKDKSLFCMS
;
A
#
# COMPACT_ATOMS: atom_id res chain seq x y z
N MET A 1 -12.04 7.55 12.45
CA MET A 1 -11.71 7.36 11.02
C MET A 1 -10.83 6.13 10.76
N HIS A 2 -9.61 6.07 11.25
CA HIS A 2 -8.69 4.94 10.98
C HIS A 2 -9.30 3.57 11.33
N LEU A 3 -10.02 3.46 12.45
CA LEU A 3 -10.69 2.22 12.82
C LEU A 3 -11.78 1.84 11.81
N ALA A 4 -12.58 2.80 11.36
CA ALA A 4 -13.62 2.54 10.35
C ALA A 4 -13.01 2.04 9.03
N VAL A 5 -11.87 2.60 8.60
CA VAL A 5 -11.13 2.17 7.42
C VAL A 5 -10.53 0.76 7.64
N SER A 6 -9.88 0.51 8.77
CA SER A 6 -9.24 -0.78 9.05
C SER A 6 -10.24 -1.93 9.20
N GLU A 7 -11.43 -1.66 9.73
CA GLU A 7 -12.51 -2.64 9.88
C GLU A 7 -13.44 -2.72 8.66
N LYS A 8 -13.10 -2.01 7.58
CA LYS A 8 -13.89 -1.96 6.32
C LYS A 8 -15.34 -1.50 6.53
N ARG A 9 -15.57 -0.62 7.51
CA ARG A 9 -16.90 -0.11 7.84
C ARG A 9 -17.21 1.10 6.95
N ILE A 10 -17.55 0.80 5.68
CA ILE A 10 -17.85 1.83 4.67
C ILE A 10 -19.03 2.70 5.11
N ASP A 11 -20.05 2.11 5.70
CA ASP A 11 -21.25 2.79 6.21
C ASP A 11 -20.87 3.87 7.24
N VAL A 12 -20.04 3.51 8.20
CA VAL A 12 -19.56 4.44 9.25
C VAL A 12 -18.66 5.51 8.64
N LEU A 13 -17.76 5.11 7.72
CA LEU A 13 -16.89 6.04 7.01
C LEU A 13 -17.69 7.09 6.24
N LYS A 14 -18.73 6.67 5.51
CA LYS A 14 -19.60 7.53 4.74
C LYS A 14 -20.28 8.56 5.62
N VAL A 15 -20.93 8.13 6.70
CA VAL A 15 -21.61 9.04 7.65
C VAL A 15 -20.63 10.05 8.25
N LEU A 16 -19.42 9.61 8.60
CA LEU A 16 -18.40 10.52 9.16
C LEU A 16 -17.94 11.56 8.13
N LEU A 17 -17.72 11.16 6.88
CA LEU A 17 -17.29 12.07 5.80
C LEU A 17 -18.41 13.00 5.34
N GLU A 18 -19.66 12.56 5.37
CA GLU A 18 -20.83 13.41 5.09
C GLU A 18 -21.00 14.49 6.17
N HIS A 19 -20.67 14.15 7.43
CA HIS A 19 -20.75 15.10 8.53
C HIS A 19 -19.56 16.08 8.54
N ASP A 20 -18.36 15.58 8.32
CA ASP A 20 -17.12 16.38 8.28
C ASP A 20 -16.11 15.79 7.31
N SER A 21 -16.05 16.35 6.11
CA SER A 21 -15.09 15.91 5.07
C SER A 21 -13.64 16.18 5.45
N SER A 22 -13.35 17.11 6.39
CA SER A 22 -11.99 17.38 6.84
C SER A 22 -11.32 16.15 7.48
N LEU A 23 -12.10 15.23 8.00
CA LEU A 23 -11.64 13.97 8.55
C LEU A 23 -10.93 13.07 7.50
N GLY A 24 -11.24 13.25 6.22
CA GLY A 24 -10.58 12.54 5.12
C GLY A 24 -9.14 12.98 4.88
N TYR A 25 -8.77 14.15 5.36
CA TYR A 25 -7.42 14.73 5.21
C TYR A 25 -6.45 14.39 6.36
N LEU A 26 -6.80 13.42 7.22
CA LEU A 26 -5.90 12.97 8.28
C LEU A 26 -4.61 12.42 7.70
N ILE A 27 -3.49 12.94 8.17
CA ILE A 27 -2.17 12.73 7.56
C ILE A 27 -1.39 11.54 8.17
N SER A 28 -1.65 11.18 9.42
CA SER A 28 -0.78 10.23 10.13
C SER A 28 -1.53 9.05 10.76
N PRO A 29 -1.60 7.93 10.04
CA PRO A 29 -1.26 7.70 8.63
C PRO A 29 -2.37 8.18 7.70
N PRO A 30 -2.07 8.53 6.42
CA PRO A 30 -3.10 8.89 5.45
C PRO A 30 -4.12 7.77 5.24
N LEU A 31 -5.41 8.11 5.18
CA LEU A 31 -6.48 7.10 5.10
C LEU A 31 -6.43 6.27 3.82
N LEU A 32 -5.98 6.85 2.69
CA LEU A 32 -5.74 6.09 1.44
C LEU A 32 -4.63 5.05 1.61
N CYS A 33 -3.60 5.36 2.40
CA CYS A 33 -2.55 4.40 2.73
C CYS A 33 -3.08 3.28 3.64
N VAL A 34 -3.94 3.60 4.60
CA VAL A 34 -4.61 2.60 5.45
C VAL A 34 -5.53 1.70 4.61
N ALA A 35 -6.31 2.28 3.70
CA ALA A 35 -7.14 1.52 2.77
C ALA A 35 -6.29 0.58 1.88
N ALA A 36 -5.09 1.03 1.45
CA ALA A 36 -4.14 0.21 0.69
C ALA A 36 -3.57 -0.95 1.52
N ILE A 37 -3.32 -0.76 2.83
CA ILE A 37 -2.88 -1.83 3.75
C ILE A 37 -3.97 -2.91 3.87
N VAL A 38 -5.22 -2.50 3.97
CA VAL A 38 -6.37 -3.40 4.11
C VAL A 38 -6.80 -4.00 2.77
N GLY A 39 -6.43 -3.35 1.66
CA GLY A 39 -6.78 -3.73 0.30
C GLY A 39 -8.25 -3.45 -0.05
N ASP A 40 -8.88 -2.49 0.62
CA ASP A 40 -10.30 -2.19 0.41
C ASP A 40 -10.49 -1.04 -0.60
N VAL A 41 -10.90 -1.41 -1.80
CA VAL A 41 -11.19 -0.47 -2.89
C VAL A 41 -12.46 0.37 -2.61
N GLY A 42 -13.44 -0.20 -1.92
CA GLY A 42 -14.68 0.48 -1.57
C GLY A 42 -14.42 1.68 -0.67
N VAL A 43 -13.61 1.47 0.37
CA VAL A 43 -13.16 2.53 1.28
C VAL A 43 -12.39 3.62 0.53
N ALA A 44 -11.44 3.25 -0.35
CA ALA A 44 -10.67 4.22 -1.12
C ALA A 44 -11.56 5.05 -2.06
N ARG A 45 -12.53 4.42 -2.69
CA ARG A 45 -13.48 5.09 -3.58
C ARG A 45 -14.35 6.08 -2.84
N GLU A 46 -14.86 5.70 -1.67
CA GLU A 46 -15.67 6.59 -0.85
C GLU A 46 -14.84 7.77 -0.30
N LEU A 47 -13.60 7.53 0.11
CA LEU A 47 -12.66 8.59 0.50
C LEU A 47 -12.44 9.61 -0.63
N LEU A 48 -12.14 9.16 -1.84
CA LEU A 48 -11.88 10.03 -2.98
C LEU A 48 -13.12 10.77 -3.47
N LYS A 49 -14.31 10.23 -3.26
CA LYS A 49 -15.58 10.89 -3.57
C LYS A 49 -15.80 12.13 -2.70
N HIS A 50 -15.51 12.04 -1.40
CA HIS A 50 -15.68 13.14 -0.45
C HIS A 50 -14.45 14.03 -0.32
N CYS A 51 -13.26 13.47 -0.57
CA CYS A 51 -11.97 14.12 -0.41
C CYS A 51 -11.08 13.83 -1.63
N PRO A 52 -11.29 14.51 -2.77
CA PRO A 52 -10.56 14.23 -4.01
C PRO A 52 -9.03 14.39 -3.86
N ASP A 53 -8.61 15.34 -3.02
CA ASP A 53 -7.20 15.65 -2.75
C ASP A 53 -6.69 14.99 -1.45
N ALA A 54 -7.33 13.90 -1.00
CA ALA A 54 -6.90 13.21 0.20
C ALA A 54 -5.42 12.79 0.12
N PRO A 55 -4.65 12.92 1.23
CA PRO A 55 -3.26 12.54 1.26
C PRO A 55 -3.06 11.07 0.87
N TYR A 56 -2.14 10.84 -0.07
CA TYR A 56 -1.88 9.52 -0.65
C TYR A 56 -0.49 8.97 -0.33
N CYS A 57 0.37 9.72 0.39
CA CYS A 57 1.71 9.26 0.75
C CYS A 57 1.99 9.43 2.25
N ASP A 58 2.74 8.49 2.78
CA ASP A 58 3.21 8.51 4.15
C ASP A 58 4.40 9.49 4.34
N PRO A 59 4.86 9.75 5.58
CA PRO A 59 6.02 10.61 5.84
C PRO A 59 7.34 10.13 5.20
N LYS A 60 7.42 8.87 4.77
CA LYS A 60 8.56 8.29 4.04
C LYS A 60 8.40 8.40 2.52
N GLY A 61 7.40 9.14 2.04
CA GLY A 61 7.10 9.27 0.62
C GLY A 61 6.51 8.02 -0.03
N SER A 62 6.20 6.95 0.75
CA SER A 62 5.54 5.77 0.19
C SER A 62 4.09 6.08 -0.09
N THR A 63 3.69 6.03 -1.36
CA THR A 63 2.31 6.26 -1.75
C THR A 63 1.42 5.05 -1.45
N CYS A 64 0.10 5.23 -1.49
CA CYS A 64 -0.85 4.12 -1.36
C CYS A 64 -0.62 3.03 -2.44
N LEU A 65 -0.06 3.37 -3.62
CA LEU A 65 0.34 2.39 -4.64
C LEU A 65 1.54 1.54 -4.17
N HIS A 66 2.58 2.16 -3.59
CA HIS A 66 3.71 1.43 -3.00
C HIS A 66 3.23 0.42 -1.95
N ILE A 67 2.33 0.87 -1.09
CA ILE A 67 1.77 0.05 0.00
C ILE A 67 0.92 -1.09 -0.55
N ALA A 68 0.03 -0.82 -1.52
CA ALA A 68 -0.78 -1.85 -2.16
C ALA A 68 0.08 -2.94 -2.80
N VAL A 69 1.18 -2.55 -3.47
CA VAL A 69 2.15 -3.51 -4.03
C VAL A 69 2.84 -4.30 -2.92
N LEU A 70 3.31 -3.66 -1.85
CA LEU A 70 3.94 -4.36 -0.73
C LEU A 70 3.01 -5.37 -0.06
N CYS A 71 1.74 -4.99 0.16
CA CYS A 71 0.74 -5.86 0.77
C CYS A 71 0.20 -6.95 -0.17
N GLY A 72 0.39 -6.80 -1.48
CA GLY A 72 -0.07 -7.78 -2.47
C GLY A 72 -1.54 -7.62 -2.86
N HIS A 73 -2.12 -6.44 -2.70
CA HIS A 73 -3.53 -6.17 -3.00
C HIS A 73 -3.73 -5.78 -4.48
N MET A 74 -3.84 -6.79 -5.35
CA MET A 74 -3.93 -6.60 -6.79
C MET A 74 -5.12 -5.75 -7.22
N GLU A 75 -6.30 -5.94 -6.61
CA GLU A 75 -7.48 -5.16 -6.94
C GLU A 75 -7.33 -3.67 -6.57
N TYR A 76 -6.63 -3.40 -5.47
CA TYR A 76 -6.30 -2.02 -5.10
C TYR A 76 -5.30 -1.39 -6.08
N VAL A 77 -4.30 -2.15 -6.54
CA VAL A 77 -3.37 -1.72 -7.60
C VAL A 77 -4.13 -1.41 -8.88
N LYS A 78 -5.00 -2.30 -9.37
CA LYS A 78 -5.84 -2.07 -10.55
C LYS A 78 -6.72 -0.82 -10.40
N PHE A 79 -7.30 -0.62 -9.23
CA PHE A 79 -8.10 0.57 -8.93
C PHE A 79 -7.29 1.86 -9.09
N ILE A 80 -6.07 1.92 -8.53
CA ILE A 80 -5.19 3.08 -8.69
C ILE A 80 -4.82 3.30 -10.16
N LEU A 81 -4.44 2.22 -10.86
CA LEU A 81 -4.05 2.29 -12.27
C LEU A 81 -5.20 2.74 -13.18
N GLY A 82 -6.44 2.46 -12.83
CA GLY A 82 -7.63 2.91 -13.56
C GLY A 82 -8.15 4.29 -13.16
N SER A 83 -7.62 4.88 -12.08
CA SER A 83 -8.07 6.19 -11.57
C SER A 83 -7.29 7.32 -12.24
N GLN A 84 -8.00 8.32 -12.79
CA GLN A 84 -7.36 9.54 -13.30
C GLN A 84 -6.67 10.35 -12.19
N GLN A 85 -7.28 10.43 -11.01
CA GLN A 85 -6.77 11.17 -9.86
C GLN A 85 -5.47 10.57 -9.31
N LEU A 86 -5.36 9.25 -9.29
CA LEU A 86 -4.22 8.52 -8.71
C LEU A 86 -3.22 8.02 -9.75
N GLY A 87 -3.49 8.22 -11.05
CA GLY A 87 -2.63 7.74 -12.13
C GLY A 87 -1.20 8.28 -12.05
N GLN A 88 -1.03 9.51 -11.58
CA GLN A 88 0.29 10.12 -11.37
C GLN A 88 1.19 9.37 -10.37
N LEU A 89 0.63 8.50 -9.52
CA LEU A 89 1.40 7.77 -8.51
C LEU A 89 2.33 6.71 -9.08
N VAL A 90 2.15 6.31 -10.35
CA VAL A 90 2.89 5.19 -10.95
C VAL A 90 4.39 5.39 -10.98
N ASN A 91 4.86 6.64 -11.22
CA ASN A 91 6.28 6.98 -11.30
C ASN A 91 6.80 7.69 -10.04
N MET A 92 5.96 7.88 -9.02
CA MET A 92 6.42 8.50 -7.78
C MET A 92 7.43 7.61 -7.06
N GLN A 93 8.43 8.25 -6.50
CA GLN A 93 9.50 7.62 -5.74
C GLN A 93 9.30 7.83 -4.23
N ASN A 94 9.56 6.81 -3.44
CA ASN A 94 9.63 6.92 -1.98
C ASN A 94 10.99 7.50 -1.53
N SER A 95 11.23 7.61 -0.22
CA SER A 95 12.49 8.12 0.36
C SER A 95 13.74 7.32 -0.04
N ARG A 96 13.59 6.13 -0.61
CA ARG A 96 14.69 5.30 -1.14
C ARG A 96 14.82 5.41 -2.66
N GLY A 97 14.10 6.33 -3.29
CA GLY A 97 14.03 6.45 -4.74
C GLY A 97 13.32 5.27 -5.43
N GLU A 98 12.66 4.39 -4.67
CA GLU A 98 11.98 3.23 -5.25
C GLU A 98 10.58 3.64 -5.73
N THR A 99 10.22 3.27 -6.96
CA THR A 99 8.84 3.35 -7.46
C THR A 99 8.08 2.07 -7.09
N ALA A 100 6.77 2.06 -7.29
CA ALA A 100 5.96 0.85 -7.12
C ALA A 100 6.46 -0.31 -7.99
N LEU A 101 7.01 -0.01 -9.20
CA LEU A 101 7.60 -1.00 -10.10
C LEU A 101 8.86 -1.64 -9.51
N HIS A 102 9.74 -0.87 -8.83
CA HIS A 102 10.91 -1.40 -8.13
C HIS A 102 10.48 -2.39 -7.03
N LEU A 103 9.44 -2.03 -6.26
CA LEU A 103 8.94 -2.91 -5.20
C LEU A 103 8.32 -4.19 -5.77
N ALA A 104 7.53 -4.08 -6.85
CA ALA A 104 6.97 -5.26 -7.52
C ALA A 104 8.07 -6.20 -8.03
N ALA A 105 9.15 -5.65 -8.61
CA ALA A 105 10.30 -6.40 -9.10
C ALA A 105 11.08 -7.07 -7.94
N LYS A 106 11.43 -6.30 -6.92
CA LYS A 106 12.18 -6.74 -5.75
C LYS A 106 11.50 -7.87 -4.98
N PHE A 107 10.17 -7.81 -4.86
CA PHE A 107 9.38 -8.83 -4.16
C PHE A 107 8.76 -9.88 -5.08
N LYS A 108 9.19 -9.92 -6.35
CA LYS A 108 8.74 -10.91 -7.37
C LYS A 108 7.21 -11.00 -7.49
N LYS A 109 6.52 -9.86 -7.40
CA LYS A 109 5.07 -9.76 -7.58
C LYS A 109 4.73 -9.73 -9.07
N VAL A 110 4.83 -10.88 -9.75
CA VAL A 110 4.79 -10.98 -11.23
C VAL A 110 3.53 -10.36 -11.83
N GLU A 111 2.36 -10.62 -11.25
CA GLU A 111 1.09 -10.08 -11.74
C GLU A 111 1.04 -8.55 -11.64
N MET A 112 1.50 -7.99 -10.52
CA MET A 112 1.56 -6.54 -10.31
C MET A 112 2.61 -5.90 -11.21
N LEU A 113 3.77 -6.54 -11.37
CA LEU A 113 4.81 -6.10 -12.27
C LEU A 113 4.28 -6.00 -13.71
N SER A 114 3.55 -7.03 -14.16
CA SER A 114 2.89 -7.05 -15.46
C SER A 114 1.87 -5.90 -15.59
N ALA A 115 0.97 -5.74 -14.62
CA ALA A 115 -0.04 -4.70 -14.63
C ALA A 115 0.56 -3.28 -14.67
N LEU A 116 1.61 -3.03 -13.88
CA LEU A 116 2.32 -1.75 -13.86
C LEU A 116 3.00 -1.47 -15.20
N ARG A 117 3.67 -2.46 -15.79
CA ARG A 117 4.37 -2.30 -17.10
C ARG A 117 3.46 -2.10 -18.29
N HIS A 118 2.20 -2.53 -18.22
CA HIS A 118 1.22 -2.30 -19.29
C HIS A 118 0.73 -0.84 -19.38
N ARG A 119 1.01 -0.02 -18.39
CA ARG A 119 0.68 1.41 -18.43
C ARG A 119 1.62 2.15 -19.39
N GLN A 120 1.03 2.95 -20.29
CA GLN A 120 1.80 3.72 -21.29
C GLN A 120 2.64 4.83 -20.67
N ASP A 121 2.20 5.38 -19.53
CA ASP A 121 2.86 6.45 -18.79
C ASP A 121 3.88 5.93 -17.74
N MET A 122 4.10 4.60 -17.69
CA MET A 122 5.09 4.01 -16.79
C MET A 122 6.51 4.25 -17.28
N ASP A 123 7.33 4.92 -16.48
CA ASP A 123 8.76 5.06 -16.73
C ASP A 123 9.55 3.90 -16.10
N ILE A 124 10.02 3.00 -16.96
CA ILE A 124 10.81 1.82 -16.55
C ILE A 124 12.30 2.15 -16.36
N THR A 125 12.74 3.35 -16.72
CA THR A 125 14.14 3.78 -16.67
C THR A 125 14.53 4.42 -15.35
N VAL A 126 13.55 4.74 -14.51
CA VAL A 126 13.77 5.34 -13.19
C VAL A 126 14.75 4.51 -12.38
N LEU A 127 15.74 5.18 -11.78
CA LEU A 127 16.71 4.56 -10.88
C LEU A 127 16.37 4.90 -9.43
N ASN A 128 16.55 3.93 -8.54
CA ASN A 128 16.42 4.16 -7.11
C ASN A 128 17.69 4.86 -6.53
N SER A 129 17.70 5.18 -5.25
CA SER A 129 18.83 5.83 -4.58
C SER A 129 20.15 5.03 -4.62
N ALA A 130 20.09 3.74 -4.96
CA ALA A 130 21.27 2.89 -5.17
C ALA A 130 21.68 2.80 -6.65
N GLY A 131 21.11 3.63 -7.53
CA GLY A 131 21.38 3.63 -8.98
C GLY A 131 20.86 2.38 -9.71
N LYS A 132 19.87 1.69 -9.17
CA LYS A 132 19.32 0.44 -9.72
C LYS A 132 17.96 0.68 -10.35
N SER A 133 17.72 0.12 -11.54
CA SER A 133 16.41 0.10 -12.17
C SER A 133 15.52 -1.03 -11.63
N ALA A 134 14.23 -0.97 -11.88
CA ALA A 134 13.31 -2.05 -11.53
C ALA A 134 13.69 -3.40 -12.21
N ASN A 135 14.20 -3.35 -13.43
CA ASN A 135 14.73 -4.54 -14.12
C ASN A 135 15.95 -5.14 -13.40
N TRP A 136 16.84 -4.29 -12.90
CA TRP A 136 17.99 -4.76 -12.13
C TRP A 136 17.51 -5.47 -10.85
N GLU A 137 16.56 -4.89 -10.13
CA GLU A 137 15.96 -5.50 -8.93
C GLU A 137 15.31 -6.86 -9.24
N LEU A 138 14.62 -6.99 -10.38
CA LEU A 138 14.00 -8.26 -10.78
C LEU A 138 15.02 -9.37 -11.01
N LEU A 139 16.12 -9.06 -11.69
CA LEU A 139 17.18 -10.04 -12.02
C LEU A 139 17.99 -10.47 -10.79
N HIS A 140 18.19 -9.55 -9.83
CA HIS A 140 19.04 -9.77 -8.66
C HIS A 140 18.26 -10.01 -7.36
N ALA A 141 16.91 -10.10 -7.44
CA ALA A 141 16.07 -10.40 -6.30
C ALA A 141 16.40 -11.79 -5.74
N THR A 142 17.26 -11.82 -4.75
CA THR A 142 17.43 -12.99 -3.88
C THR A 142 16.18 -13.14 -3.03
N ASN A 143 15.84 -14.37 -2.68
CA ASN A 143 14.61 -14.82 -2.02
C ASN A 143 13.94 -13.72 -1.15
N PRO A 144 12.71 -13.28 -1.45
CA PRO A 144 12.12 -12.13 -0.79
C PRO A 144 11.85 -12.46 0.67
N ALA A 145 12.62 -11.90 1.58
CA ALA A 145 12.19 -11.80 2.98
C ALA A 145 10.82 -11.12 2.99
N LYS A 146 9.83 -11.75 3.62
CA LYS A 146 8.43 -11.28 3.64
C LYS A 146 8.39 -9.78 3.98
N PRO A 147 7.74 -8.94 3.16
CA PRO A 147 7.76 -7.48 3.35
C PRO A 147 6.95 -6.98 4.56
N LEU A 148 6.49 -7.90 5.40
CA LEU A 148 5.59 -7.65 6.53
C LEU A 148 6.12 -6.68 7.58
N ILE A 149 7.44 -6.55 7.72
CA ILE A 149 8.04 -5.78 8.84
C ILE A 149 7.98 -4.28 8.58
N SER A 150 8.08 -3.82 7.32
CA SER A 150 8.10 -2.38 7.02
C SER A 150 6.72 -1.72 7.10
N VAL A 151 5.64 -2.47 6.77
CA VAL A 151 4.26 -1.97 6.86
C VAL A 151 3.77 -1.96 8.31
N CYS A 152 4.25 -2.90 9.13
CA CYS A 152 3.93 -2.98 10.56
C CYS A 152 4.37 -1.75 11.37
N ILE A 153 5.43 -1.05 10.94
CA ILE A 153 5.94 0.14 11.63
C ILE A 153 5.02 1.36 11.42
N LEU A 154 4.25 1.38 10.30
CA LEU A 154 3.38 2.51 9.97
C LEU A 154 2.07 2.55 10.76
N CYS A 155 1.59 1.39 11.27
CA CYS A 155 0.34 1.30 12.03
C CYS A 155 0.40 0.18 13.08
N PRO A 156 0.97 0.42 14.27
CA PRO A 156 1.05 -0.61 15.33
C PRO A 156 -0.32 -1.15 15.75
N HIS A 157 -1.36 -0.33 15.72
CA HIS A 157 -2.72 -0.76 16.02
C HIS A 157 -3.36 -1.68 14.96
N LEU A 158 -3.05 -1.46 13.68
CA LEU A 158 -3.58 -2.27 12.57
C LEU A 158 -2.91 -3.65 12.49
N THR A 159 -1.65 -3.75 12.85
CA THR A 159 -0.89 -5.00 12.80
C THR A 159 -1.36 -6.01 13.83
N VAL A 160 -1.70 -5.58 15.03
CA VAL A 160 -2.18 -6.48 16.10
C VAL A 160 -3.54 -7.08 15.73
N ILE A 161 -4.44 -6.28 15.14
CA ILE A 161 -5.79 -6.73 14.78
C ILE A 161 -5.77 -7.65 13.55
N ASN A 162 -5.04 -7.28 12.50
CA ASN A 162 -4.95 -8.08 11.27
C ASN A 162 -4.10 -9.35 11.46
N TRP A 163 -3.04 -9.28 12.26
CA TRP A 163 -2.22 -10.43 12.57
C TRP A 163 -3.03 -11.48 13.33
N ARG A 164 -3.80 -11.09 14.33
CA ARG A 164 -4.70 -12.01 15.08
C ARG A 164 -5.78 -12.64 14.18
N LYS A 165 -6.39 -11.89 13.24
CA LYS A 165 -7.41 -12.43 12.33
C LYS A 165 -6.82 -13.36 11.26
N LYS A 166 -5.65 -13.04 10.70
CA LYS A 166 -5.04 -13.81 9.61
C LYS A 166 -4.34 -15.09 10.08
N TYR A 167 -3.85 -15.13 11.30
CA TYR A 167 -3.10 -16.26 11.86
C TYR A 167 -3.77 -16.97 13.04
N ALA A 168 -4.95 -16.55 13.47
CA ALA A 168 -5.75 -17.28 14.47
C ALA A 168 -6.28 -18.64 13.95
N GLY A 169 -6.20 -18.90 12.62
CA GLY A 169 -6.57 -20.16 12.01
C GLY A 169 -5.42 -21.16 11.83
N GLU A 170 -4.18 -20.74 11.91
CA GLU A 170 -3.01 -21.63 11.83
C GLU A 170 -2.46 -21.95 13.22
N LYS A 171 -3.10 -22.90 13.88
CA LYS A 171 -2.48 -23.61 15.01
C LYS A 171 -1.41 -24.55 14.47
N LYS A 172 -0.18 -24.36 14.94
CA LYS A 172 1.04 -25.18 14.93
C LYS A 172 2.18 -24.61 14.09
N ASP A 173 3.00 -23.72 14.72
CA ASP A 173 4.37 -24.09 15.06
C ASP A 173 4.90 -23.13 16.13
N LYS A 174 5.09 -23.68 17.32
CA LYS A 174 5.75 -23.05 18.45
C LYS A 174 7.25 -23.25 18.27
N SER A 175 7.92 -22.35 17.58
CA SER A 175 9.38 -22.24 17.72
C SER A 175 9.95 -21.04 16.94
N LEU A 176 9.56 -19.81 17.26
CA LEU A 176 10.31 -18.62 16.84
C LEU A 176 9.84 -17.37 17.62
N PHE A 177 9.71 -17.54 18.92
CA PHE A 177 9.56 -16.40 19.83
C PHE A 177 10.41 -16.65 21.07
N CYS A 178 11.70 -16.53 20.93
CA CYS A 178 12.66 -16.18 21.98
C CYS A 178 13.95 -15.79 21.27
N MET A 179 14.29 -14.52 21.37
CA MET A 179 15.63 -14.04 21.72
C MET A 179 15.65 -12.51 21.52
N SER A 180 15.66 -11.90 22.68
CA SER A 180 16.41 -10.70 23.11
C SER A 180 16.33 -9.48 22.23
#